data_474f63f8563f96943d708c41c0fbb4f0
#
_entry.id   474f63f8563f96943d708c41c0fbb4f0
#
_cell.length_a   1.000
_cell.length_b   1.000
_cell.length_c   1.000
_cell.angle_alpha   90.00
_cell.angle_beta   90.00
_cell.angle_gamma   90.00
#
_symmetry.space_group_name_H-M   'P 1'
#
loop_
_entity.id
_entity.type
_entity.pdbx_description
1 polymer ?
#
loop_
_entity_poly.entity_id
_entity_poly.type
_entity_poly.pdbx_seq_one_letter_code
_entity_poly.pdbx_strand_id
1 'polypeptide(L)'
;MKRLGVVGILSLMLAASEGGAQGLSLGEHYVLRAYTGQAFGQVFAQVLKAQSLHVLTNNTTICASLVGAISAGYLDAEGKRTLAVTVFPSPEEVPPLNPREEAVALIFGGQATPEVNYALAKNALASLAKSGYQGALFFHLRIWVPGFVGKAAQEDPAIAQYLSRKENLYTVTVDANAGVARVWQVKVEPGRQTLVKEVFSAPMNPTWLSLFKRSL
;
A
#
# COMPACT_ATOMS: atom_id res chain seq x y z
N MET A 1 15.08 12.96 38.41
CA MET A 1 14.09 13.70 37.60
C MET A 1 13.74 12.84 36.40
N LYS A 2 12.57 12.18 36.45
CA LYS A 2 12.08 11.23 35.42
C LYS A 2 11.31 12.06 34.38
N ARG A 3 11.74 12.03 33.11
CA ARG A 3 10.95 12.57 31.99
C ARG A 3 10.12 11.42 31.41
N LEU A 4 8.81 11.45 31.67
CA LEU A 4 7.84 10.64 30.97
C LEU A 4 7.70 11.18 29.54
N GLY A 5 8.03 10.34 28.56
CA GLY A 5 7.67 10.56 27.17
C GLY A 5 6.22 10.16 26.95
N VAL A 6 5.38 11.14 26.63
CA VAL A 6 3.98 10.93 26.24
C VAL A 6 3.98 10.40 24.80
N VAL A 7 3.70 9.11 24.65
CA VAL A 7 3.37 8.50 23.36
C VAL A 7 1.91 8.85 23.07
N GLY A 8 1.70 9.85 22.22
CA GLY A 8 0.38 10.21 21.73
C GLY A 8 -0.14 9.16 20.75
N ILE A 9 -0.96 8.25 21.25
CA ILE A 9 -1.78 7.37 20.41
C ILE A 9 -2.90 8.22 19.87
N LEU A 10 -2.82 8.58 18.59
CA LEU A 10 -3.91 9.24 17.86
C LEU A 10 -4.97 8.17 17.52
N SER A 11 -5.82 7.87 18.51
CA SER A 11 -7.05 7.12 18.29
C SER A 11 -8.01 8.00 17.50
N LEU A 12 -8.11 7.78 16.19
CA LEU A 12 -9.19 8.34 15.39
C LEU A 12 -10.49 7.60 15.79
N MET A 13 -11.21 8.16 16.77
CA MET A 13 -12.61 7.77 16.99
C MET A 13 -13.41 8.17 15.75
N LEU A 14 -13.96 7.18 15.04
CA LEU A 14 -15.08 7.38 14.13
C LEU A 14 -16.30 7.80 14.99
N ALA A 15 -16.48 9.09 15.19
CA ALA A 15 -17.77 9.64 15.55
C ALA A 15 -18.65 9.56 14.30
N ALA A 16 -19.61 8.66 14.30
CA ALA A 16 -20.72 8.68 13.36
C ALA A 16 -21.52 9.97 13.62
N SER A 17 -21.21 11.04 12.89
CA SER A 17 -22.10 12.18 12.77
C SER A 17 -23.09 11.84 11.65
N GLU A 18 -24.34 11.62 12.02
CA GLU A 18 -25.50 11.64 11.11
C GLU A 18 -25.69 13.08 10.58
N GLY A 19 -24.86 13.44 9.65
CA GLY A 19 -24.98 14.62 8.83
C GLY A 19 -24.40 14.25 7.49
N GLY A 20 -25.29 14.01 6.48
CA GLY A 20 -25.03 13.41 5.19
C GLY A 20 -23.74 13.84 4.47
N ALA A 21 -22.63 13.28 4.84
CA ALA A 21 -21.47 13.23 4.00
C ALA A 21 -21.82 12.29 2.84
N GLN A 22 -22.24 12.85 1.71
CA GLN A 22 -22.39 12.09 0.47
C GLN A 22 -21.02 11.49 0.16
N GLY A 23 -20.90 10.17 0.33
CA GLY A 23 -19.71 9.41 -0.06
C GLY A 23 -19.38 9.68 -1.53
N LEU A 24 -18.19 9.35 -1.97
CA LEU A 24 -17.79 9.52 -3.36
C LEU A 24 -18.71 8.71 -4.28
N SER A 25 -19.16 9.31 -5.38
CA SER A 25 -19.75 8.60 -6.50
C SER A 25 -18.73 7.62 -7.11
N LEU A 26 -19.20 6.64 -7.89
CA LEU A 26 -18.32 5.69 -8.57
C LEU A 26 -17.31 6.39 -9.48
N GLY A 27 -17.76 7.43 -10.21
CA GLY A 27 -16.89 8.24 -11.06
C GLY A 27 -15.79 8.96 -10.27
N GLU A 28 -16.12 9.53 -9.11
CA GLU A 28 -15.15 10.17 -8.22
C GLU A 28 -14.17 9.17 -7.63
N HIS A 29 -14.61 7.94 -7.30
CA HIS A 29 -13.71 6.87 -6.93
C HIS A 29 -12.68 6.57 -8.03
N TYR A 30 -13.11 6.52 -9.31
CA TYR A 30 -12.18 6.31 -10.41
C TYR A 30 -11.20 7.48 -10.59
N VAL A 31 -11.66 8.72 -10.47
CA VAL A 31 -10.77 9.89 -10.54
C VAL A 31 -9.74 9.86 -9.39
N LEU A 32 -10.19 9.56 -8.17
CA LEU A 32 -9.28 9.41 -7.02
C LEU A 32 -8.22 8.33 -7.28
N ARG A 33 -8.60 7.19 -7.86
CA ARG A 33 -7.67 6.08 -8.18
C ARG A 33 -6.74 6.44 -9.34
N ALA A 34 -7.20 7.24 -10.29
CA ALA A 34 -6.36 7.73 -11.38
C ALA A 34 -5.20 8.58 -10.85
N TYR A 35 -5.47 9.59 -10.02
CA TYR A 35 -4.42 10.39 -9.38
C TYR A 35 -3.48 9.55 -8.51
N THR A 36 -4.06 8.71 -7.65
CA THR A 36 -3.27 7.88 -6.72
C THR A 36 -2.39 6.89 -7.48
N GLY A 37 -2.94 6.22 -8.49
CA GLY A 37 -2.22 5.22 -9.27
C GLY A 37 -1.10 5.83 -10.10
N GLN A 38 -1.37 6.96 -10.76
CA GLN A 38 -0.35 7.68 -11.51
C GLN A 38 0.82 8.09 -10.60
N ALA A 39 0.53 8.63 -9.41
CA ALA A 39 1.56 8.98 -8.44
C ALA A 39 2.36 7.74 -7.98
N PHE A 40 1.72 6.60 -7.72
CA PHE A 40 2.40 5.36 -7.37
C PHE A 40 3.29 4.85 -8.51
N GLY A 41 2.80 4.89 -9.76
CA GLY A 41 3.60 4.53 -10.93
C GLY A 41 4.90 5.35 -11.00
N GLN A 42 4.81 6.66 -10.80
CA GLN A 42 5.97 7.54 -10.74
C GLN A 42 6.89 7.22 -9.55
N VAL A 43 6.34 6.89 -8.38
CA VAL A 43 7.14 6.46 -7.21
C VAL A 43 7.95 5.21 -7.53
N PHE A 44 7.33 4.19 -8.12
CA PHE A 44 8.05 2.97 -8.51
C PHE A 44 9.16 3.26 -9.53
N ALA A 45 8.88 4.10 -10.51
CA ALA A 45 9.83 4.42 -11.59
C ALA A 45 10.96 5.35 -11.14
N GLN A 46 10.67 6.40 -10.39
CA GLN A 46 11.61 7.50 -10.13
C GLN A 46 12.22 7.46 -8.73
N VAL A 47 11.44 7.03 -7.72
CA VAL A 47 11.89 7.00 -6.32
C VAL A 47 12.53 5.65 -5.99
N LEU A 48 11.83 4.54 -6.27
CA LEU A 48 12.36 3.19 -6.08
C LEU A 48 13.28 2.75 -7.24
N LYS A 49 13.23 3.44 -8.37
CA LYS A 49 14.03 3.20 -9.57
C LYS A 49 13.92 1.77 -10.11
N ALA A 50 12.81 1.11 -9.87
CA ALA A 50 12.58 -0.25 -10.32
C ALA A 50 12.45 -0.29 -11.85
N GLN A 51 13.18 -1.17 -12.51
CA GLN A 51 13.06 -1.43 -13.95
C GLN A 51 11.99 -2.49 -14.23
N SER A 52 11.67 -3.30 -13.24
CA SER A 52 10.61 -4.30 -13.31
C SER A 52 9.74 -4.26 -12.06
N LEU A 53 8.42 -4.26 -12.25
CA LEU A 53 7.41 -4.15 -11.21
C LEU A 53 6.40 -5.29 -11.32
N HIS A 54 6.08 -5.94 -10.21
CA HIS A 54 4.96 -6.87 -10.10
C HIS A 54 3.90 -6.30 -9.16
N VAL A 55 2.71 -6.05 -9.66
CA VAL A 55 1.57 -5.58 -8.86
C VAL A 55 0.70 -6.78 -8.50
N LEU A 56 0.51 -7.00 -7.20
CA LEU A 56 -0.41 -7.98 -6.63
C LEU A 56 -1.67 -7.25 -6.19
N THR A 57 -2.82 -7.66 -6.69
CA THR A 57 -4.09 -6.96 -6.42
C THR A 57 -5.26 -7.91 -6.28
N ASN A 58 -6.38 -7.44 -5.75
CA ASN A 58 -7.62 -8.19 -5.66
C ASN A 58 -8.58 -7.87 -6.83
N ASN A 59 -9.55 -8.77 -7.05
CA ASN A 59 -10.51 -8.67 -8.14
C ASN A 59 -11.68 -7.71 -7.80
N THR A 60 -11.38 -6.41 -7.71
CA THR A 60 -12.42 -5.38 -7.57
C THR A 60 -12.23 -4.28 -8.63
N THR A 61 -13.33 -3.66 -9.07
CA THR A 61 -13.28 -2.61 -10.10
C THR A 61 -12.46 -1.40 -9.65
N ILE A 62 -12.52 -1.07 -8.37
CA ILE A 62 -11.73 0.02 -7.77
C ILE A 62 -10.23 -0.31 -7.80
N CYS A 63 -9.85 -1.54 -7.48
CA CYS A 63 -8.45 -1.96 -7.56
C CYS A 63 -7.96 -2.07 -9.01
N ALA A 64 -8.79 -2.57 -9.92
CA ALA A 64 -8.48 -2.59 -11.36
C ALA A 64 -8.19 -1.18 -11.90
N SER A 65 -9.02 -0.18 -11.54
CA SER A 65 -8.79 1.21 -11.90
C SER A 65 -7.46 1.76 -11.33
N LEU A 66 -7.17 1.46 -10.07
CA LEU A 66 -5.91 1.87 -9.42
C LEU A 66 -4.71 1.25 -10.13
N VAL A 67 -4.75 -0.06 -10.40
CA VAL A 67 -3.66 -0.78 -11.08
C VAL A 67 -3.47 -0.30 -12.51
N GLY A 68 -4.56 -0.03 -13.25
CA GLY A 68 -4.47 0.58 -14.57
C GLY A 68 -3.74 1.94 -14.56
N ALA A 69 -4.05 2.78 -13.58
CA ALA A 69 -3.37 4.08 -13.42
C ALA A 69 -1.90 3.92 -12.95
N ILE A 70 -1.60 2.95 -12.08
CA ILE A 70 -0.22 2.59 -11.73
C ILE A 70 0.56 2.19 -12.97
N SER A 71 -0.03 1.30 -13.79
CA SER A 71 0.60 0.80 -15.01
C SER A 71 0.93 1.95 -15.97
N ALA A 72 -0.03 2.85 -16.20
CA ALA A 72 0.17 4.01 -17.05
C ALA A 72 1.32 4.91 -16.52
N GLY A 73 1.25 5.32 -15.25
CA GLY A 73 2.27 6.21 -14.67
C GLY A 73 3.67 5.57 -14.56
N TYR A 74 3.73 4.24 -14.43
CA TYR A 74 4.99 3.50 -14.36
C TYR A 74 5.64 3.31 -15.74
N LEU A 75 4.85 2.93 -16.75
CA LEU A 75 5.35 2.66 -18.10
C LEU A 75 5.63 3.93 -18.91
N ASP A 76 4.95 5.04 -18.59
CA ASP A 76 5.17 6.36 -19.21
C ASP A 76 6.48 7.02 -18.74
N ALA A 77 7.07 6.56 -17.65
CA ALA A 77 8.35 7.08 -17.19
C ALA A 77 9.49 6.64 -18.11
N GLU A 78 10.52 7.51 -18.26
CA GLU A 78 11.66 7.24 -19.12
C GLU A 78 12.37 5.92 -18.81
N GLY A 79 12.83 5.24 -19.86
CA GLY A 79 13.57 3.98 -19.79
C GLY A 79 12.72 2.74 -20.11
N LYS A 80 13.41 1.62 -20.34
CA LYS A 80 12.74 0.31 -20.56
C LYS A 80 12.25 -0.22 -19.23
N ARG A 81 10.93 -0.42 -19.11
CA ARG A 81 10.29 -0.98 -17.92
C ARG A 81 9.44 -2.17 -18.28
N THR A 82 9.34 -3.12 -17.36
CA THR A 82 8.44 -4.25 -17.46
C THR A 82 7.47 -4.29 -16.29
N LEU A 83 6.25 -4.70 -16.55
CA LEU A 83 5.19 -4.77 -15.57
C LEU A 83 4.49 -6.13 -15.65
N ALA A 84 4.36 -6.77 -14.50
CA ALA A 84 3.49 -7.92 -14.30
C ALA A 84 2.35 -7.54 -13.35
N VAL A 85 1.16 -8.09 -13.57
CA VAL A 85 0.01 -7.94 -12.67
C VAL A 85 -0.57 -9.30 -12.38
N THR A 86 -0.72 -9.63 -11.09
CA THR A 86 -1.46 -10.81 -10.65
C THR A 86 -2.69 -10.37 -9.87
N VAL A 87 -3.85 -10.84 -10.33
CA VAL A 87 -5.14 -10.57 -9.71
C VAL A 87 -5.58 -11.80 -8.92
N PHE A 88 -5.86 -11.64 -7.64
CA PHE A 88 -6.38 -12.70 -6.79
C PHE A 88 -7.90 -12.62 -6.71
N PRO A 89 -8.62 -13.65 -7.14
CA PRO A 89 -10.08 -13.68 -7.04
C PRO A 89 -10.54 -13.82 -5.57
N SER A 90 -9.79 -14.56 -4.77
CA SER A 90 -10.06 -14.74 -3.33
C SER A 90 -8.75 -14.99 -2.54
N PRO A 91 -8.76 -14.89 -1.21
CA PRO A 91 -7.58 -15.22 -0.39
C PRO A 91 -7.11 -16.67 -0.52
N GLU A 92 -8.03 -17.61 -0.75
CA GLU A 92 -7.76 -19.04 -0.89
C GLU A 92 -7.05 -19.37 -2.20
N GLU A 93 -7.19 -18.49 -3.19
CA GLU A 93 -6.65 -18.66 -4.53
C GLU A 93 -5.34 -17.88 -4.76
N VAL A 94 -4.61 -17.53 -3.72
CA VAL A 94 -3.26 -16.95 -3.85
C VAL A 94 -2.30 -18.05 -4.32
N PRO A 95 -1.80 -17.96 -5.57
CA PRO A 95 -0.90 -18.97 -6.09
C PRO A 95 0.49 -18.87 -5.45
N PRO A 96 1.34 -19.87 -5.59
CA PRO A 96 2.75 -19.74 -5.26
C PRO A 96 3.37 -18.61 -6.06
N LEU A 97 3.87 -17.59 -5.36
CA LEU A 97 4.53 -16.42 -5.96
C LEU A 97 6.04 -16.67 -6.01
N ASN A 98 6.61 -16.44 -7.16
CA ASN A 98 8.07 -16.47 -7.35
C ASN A 98 8.47 -15.31 -8.28
N PRO A 99 8.24 -14.05 -7.86
CA PRO A 99 8.54 -12.90 -8.70
C PRO A 99 10.05 -12.76 -8.92
N ARG A 100 10.41 -12.32 -10.11
CA ARG A 100 11.79 -11.98 -10.49
C ARG A 100 11.98 -10.47 -10.67
N GLU A 101 10.90 -9.73 -10.53
CA GLU A 101 10.86 -8.29 -10.65
C GLU A 101 11.63 -7.64 -9.49
N GLU A 102 12.17 -6.45 -9.73
CA GLU A 102 12.94 -5.69 -8.74
C GLU A 102 12.06 -5.15 -7.60
N ALA A 103 10.78 -4.94 -7.88
CA ALA A 103 9.80 -4.51 -6.89
C ALA A 103 8.49 -5.29 -7.00
N VAL A 104 7.87 -5.57 -5.85
CA VAL A 104 6.52 -6.10 -5.72
C VAL A 104 5.67 -5.11 -4.93
N ALA A 105 4.51 -4.75 -5.48
CA ALA A 105 3.55 -3.88 -4.83
C ALA A 105 2.30 -4.68 -4.41
N LEU A 106 1.97 -4.67 -3.12
CA LEU A 106 0.75 -5.27 -2.58
C LEU A 106 -0.35 -4.20 -2.56
N ILE A 107 -1.22 -4.22 -3.56
CA ILE A 107 -2.29 -3.24 -3.80
C ILE A 107 -3.65 -3.89 -3.51
N PHE A 108 -3.89 -4.17 -2.24
CA PHE A 108 -5.18 -4.71 -1.78
C PHE A 108 -6.04 -3.60 -1.19
N GLY A 109 -7.35 -3.69 -1.37
CA GLY A 109 -8.29 -2.66 -0.93
C GLY A 109 -9.59 -2.67 -1.73
N GLY A 110 -10.00 -1.50 -2.18
CA GLY A 110 -11.21 -1.32 -2.98
C GLY A 110 -12.49 -1.62 -2.20
N GLN A 111 -13.35 -2.45 -2.77
CA GLN A 111 -14.65 -2.85 -2.20
C GLN A 111 -14.56 -4.11 -1.32
N ALA A 112 -13.38 -4.74 -1.23
CA ALA A 112 -13.18 -5.89 -0.36
C ALA A 112 -13.19 -5.47 1.13
N THR A 113 -13.71 -6.35 1.99
CA THR A 113 -13.73 -6.09 3.43
C THR A 113 -12.31 -6.07 4.02
N PRO A 114 -12.11 -5.46 5.20
CA PRO A 114 -10.81 -5.47 5.88
C PRO A 114 -10.26 -6.89 6.09
N GLU A 115 -11.10 -7.86 6.41
CA GLU A 115 -10.74 -9.26 6.64
C GLU A 115 -10.20 -9.91 5.37
N VAL A 116 -10.87 -9.70 4.24
CA VAL A 116 -10.44 -10.19 2.92
C VAL A 116 -9.12 -9.54 2.53
N ASN A 117 -8.97 -8.24 2.70
CA ASN A 117 -7.73 -7.52 2.40
C ASN A 117 -6.58 -8.00 3.30
N TYR A 118 -6.85 -8.29 4.57
CA TYR A 118 -5.88 -8.87 5.48
C TYR A 118 -5.44 -10.27 5.05
N ALA A 119 -6.39 -11.15 4.75
CA ALA A 119 -6.11 -12.51 4.32
C ALA A 119 -5.30 -12.56 3.01
N LEU A 120 -5.64 -11.72 2.03
CA LEU A 120 -4.88 -11.55 0.79
C LEU A 120 -3.44 -11.10 1.07
N ALA A 121 -3.26 -10.09 1.93
CA ALA A 121 -1.94 -9.59 2.28
C ALA A 121 -1.11 -10.65 3.00
N LYS A 122 -1.69 -11.37 3.97
CA LYS A 122 -1.02 -12.44 4.71
C LYS A 122 -0.59 -13.58 3.79
N ASN A 123 -1.49 -14.07 2.92
CA ASN A 123 -1.20 -15.18 2.02
C ASN A 123 -0.17 -14.80 0.95
N ALA A 124 -0.23 -13.58 0.41
CA ALA A 124 0.80 -13.06 -0.50
C ALA A 124 2.17 -12.96 0.18
N LEU A 125 2.23 -12.44 1.41
CA LEU A 125 3.47 -12.37 2.20
C LEU A 125 4.03 -13.74 2.54
N ALA A 126 3.20 -14.72 2.91
CA ALA A 126 3.63 -16.09 3.16
C ALA A 126 4.21 -16.73 1.89
N SER A 127 3.58 -16.50 0.73
CA SER A 127 4.08 -16.98 -0.56
C SER A 127 5.41 -16.33 -0.96
N LEU A 128 5.56 -15.01 -0.76
CA LEU A 128 6.82 -14.29 -1.00
C LEU A 128 7.94 -14.73 -0.03
N ALA A 129 7.60 -14.96 1.24
CA ALA A 129 8.54 -15.50 2.22
C ALA A 129 9.04 -16.88 1.82
N LYS A 130 8.13 -17.77 1.40
CA LYS A 130 8.45 -19.12 0.93
C LYS A 130 9.34 -19.11 -0.32
N SER A 131 9.13 -18.20 -1.24
CA SER A 131 9.99 -18.05 -2.44
C SER A 131 11.33 -17.40 -2.13
N GLY A 132 11.51 -16.81 -0.95
CA GLY A 132 12.72 -16.07 -0.58
C GLY A 132 12.92 -14.78 -1.39
N TYR A 133 11.85 -14.14 -1.85
CA TYR A 133 11.92 -12.94 -2.68
C TYR A 133 12.75 -11.82 -2.04
N GLN A 134 13.76 -11.29 -2.77
CA GLN A 134 14.70 -10.31 -2.25
C GLN A 134 14.44 -8.87 -2.73
N GLY A 135 13.64 -8.66 -3.77
CA GLY A 135 13.30 -7.33 -4.31
C GLY A 135 12.56 -6.44 -3.31
N ALA A 136 12.34 -5.19 -3.69
CA ALA A 136 11.61 -4.24 -2.86
C ALA A 136 10.14 -4.64 -2.66
N LEU A 137 9.58 -4.39 -1.48
CA LEU A 137 8.15 -4.54 -1.20
C LEU A 137 7.52 -3.19 -0.93
N PHE A 138 6.40 -2.92 -1.59
CA PHE A 138 5.59 -1.73 -1.36
C PHE A 138 4.21 -2.13 -0.84
N PHE A 139 3.82 -1.53 0.28
CA PHE A 139 2.54 -1.78 0.94
C PHE A 139 1.58 -0.62 0.71
N HIS A 140 0.44 -0.90 0.10
CA HIS A 140 -0.63 0.08 -0.05
C HIS A 140 -1.17 0.53 1.32
N LEU A 141 -1.62 1.78 1.42
CA LEU A 141 -2.11 2.35 2.68
C LEU A 141 -3.25 1.53 3.33
N ARG A 142 -4.10 0.85 2.54
CA ARG A 142 -5.22 0.04 3.03
C ARG A 142 -4.79 -1.25 3.75
N ILE A 143 -3.54 -1.68 3.59
CA ILE A 143 -2.97 -2.80 4.35
C ILE A 143 -1.95 -2.31 5.39
N TRP A 144 -1.35 -1.14 5.17
CA TRP A 144 -0.41 -0.56 6.11
C TRP A 144 -1.10 0.11 7.30
N VAL A 145 -2.02 1.03 7.06
CA VAL A 145 -2.67 1.83 8.12
C VAL A 145 -3.39 0.96 9.16
N PRO A 146 -4.12 -0.12 8.80
CA PRO A 146 -4.73 -1.00 9.78
C PRO A 146 -3.77 -1.93 10.53
N GLY A 147 -2.46 -1.88 10.23
CA GLY A 147 -1.47 -2.74 10.89
C GLY A 147 -1.40 -4.19 10.37
N PHE A 148 -1.96 -4.46 9.19
CA PHE A 148 -2.11 -5.83 8.68
C PHE A 148 -0.78 -6.55 8.43
N VAL A 149 0.27 -5.81 8.03
CA VAL A 149 1.59 -6.41 7.77
C VAL A 149 2.25 -6.84 9.09
N GLY A 150 2.19 -6.01 10.13
CA GLY A 150 2.68 -6.36 11.47
C GLY A 150 1.89 -7.49 12.11
N LYS A 151 0.54 -7.49 11.93
CA LYS A 151 -0.33 -8.59 12.37
C LYS A 151 0.02 -9.91 11.68
N ALA A 152 0.25 -9.90 10.36
CA ALA A 152 0.66 -11.09 9.62
C ALA A 152 2.01 -11.63 10.13
N ALA A 153 2.97 -10.75 10.41
CA ALA A 153 4.25 -11.14 11.02
C ALA A 153 4.09 -11.67 12.46
N GLN A 154 3.10 -11.22 13.22
CA GLN A 154 2.81 -11.76 14.55
C GLN A 154 2.23 -13.17 14.51
N GLU A 155 1.37 -13.43 13.52
CA GLU A 155 0.68 -14.71 13.39
C GLU A 155 1.49 -15.79 12.66
N ASP A 156 2.50 -15.39 11.87
CA ASP A 156 3.33 -16.31 11.08
C ASP A 156 4.82 -16.02 11.25
N PRO A 157 5.56 -16.91 11.95
CA PRO A 157 7.00 -16.76 12.16
C PRO A 157 7.84 -16.71 10.87
N ALA A 158 7.40 -17.36 9.78
CA ALA A 158 8.10 -17.31 8.51
C ALA A 158 7.99 -15.91 7.88
N ILE A 159 6.80 -15.29 7.93
CA ILE A 159 6.60 -13.89 7.52
C ILE A 159 7.46 -12.96 8.40
N ALA A 160 7.44 -13.15 9.73
CA ALA A 160 8.24 -12.35 10.65
C ALA A 160 9.73 -12.41 10.31
N GLN A 161 10.28 -13.60 10.16
CA GLN A 161 11.68 -13.82 9.81
C GLN A 161 12.03 -13.22 8.44
N TYR A 162 11.14 -13.36 7.48
CA TYR A 162 11.31 -12.81 6.14
C TYR A 162 11.37 -11.28 6.16
N LEU A 163 10.39 -10.62 6.77
CA LEU A 163 10.29 -9.16 6.79
C LEU A 163 11.38 -8.51 7.65
N SER A 164 11.79 -9.16 8.76
CA SER A 164 12.84 -8.62 9.65
C SER A 164 14.22 -8.52 9.00
N ARG A 165 14.47 -9.31 7.94
CA ARG A 165 15.73 -9.32 7.19
C ARG A 165 15.77 -8.33 6.03
N LYS A 166 14.65 -7.67 5.73
CA LYS A 166 14.52 -6.76 4.59
C LYS A 166 14.69 -5.31 4.99
N GLU A 167 15.54 -4.61 4.24
CA GLU A 167 15.73 -3.16 4.37
C GLU A 167 14.96 -2.37 3.31
N ASN A 168 14.46 -3.04 2.27
CA ASN A 168 13.77 -2.47 1.12
C ASN A 168 12.24 -2.62 1.20
N LEU A 169 11.70 -2.29 2.37
CA LEU A 169 10.25 -2.23 2.62
C LEU A 169 9.77 -0.79 2.55
N TYR A 170 8.68 -0.55 1.84
CA TYR A 170 8.14 0.79 1.62
C TYR A 170 6.64 0.84 1.80
N THR A 171 6.14 2.01 2.19
CA THR A 171 4.72 2.32 2.23
C THR A 171 4.46 3.78 1.88
N VAL A 172 3.21 4.13 1.73
CA VAL A 172 2.74 5.50 1.55
C VAL A 172 1.87 5.91 2.75
N THR A 173 1.99 7.17 3.14
CA THR A 173 1.04 7.84 4.05
C THR A 173 0.53 9.13 3.41
N VAL A 174 -0.62 9.60 3.86
CA VAL A 174 -1.19 10.87 3.43
C VAL A 174 -1.47 11.73 4.66
N ASP A 175 -0.90 12.91 4.68
CA ASP A 175 -1.27 13.97 5.59
C ASP A 175 -2.33 14.84 4.92
N ALA A 176 -3.60 14.52 5.19
CA ALA A 176 -4.72 15.21 4.58
C ALA A 176 -4.84 16.69 5.00
N ASN A 177 -4.29 17.07 6.16
CA ASN A 177 -4.31 18.44 6.62
C ASN A 177 -3.25 19.27 5.89
N ALA A 178 -2.04 18.75 5.78
CA ALA A 178 -0.97 19.40 5.02
C ALA A 178 -1.12 19.22 3.50
N GLY A 179 -1.99 18.32 3.03
CA GLY A 179 -2.17 18.02 1.61
C GLY A 179 -0.93 17.39 0.99
N VAL A 180 -0.23 16.50 1.72
CA VAL A 180 1.03 15.89 1.29
C VAL A 180 0.94 14.37 1.36
N ALA A 181 1.33 13.72 0.27
CA ALA A 181 1.60 12.28 0.25
C ALA A 181 3.09 12.04 0.50
N ARG A 182 3.42 11.05 1.35
CA ARG A 182 4.80 10.70 1.71
C ARG A 182 5.05 9.23 1.50
N VAL A 183 6.21 8.91 0.94
CA VAL A 183 6.72 7.53 0.82
C VAL A 183 7.77 7.31 1.89
N TRP A 184 7.64 6.21 2.60
CA TRP A 184 8.50 5.85 3.71
C TRP A 184 9.20 4.52 3.46
N GLN A 185 10.48 4.44 3.78
CA GLN A 185 11.12 3.19 4.13
C GLN A 185 10.61 2.78 5.51
N VAL A 186 10.28 1.50 5.67
CA VAL A 186 9.61 1.01 6.89
C VAL A 186 10.31 -0.22 7.44
N LYS A 187 10.02 -0.53 8.71
CA LYS A 187 10.41 -1.75 9.39
C LYS A 187 9.17 -2.46 9.91
N VAL A 188 9.19 -3.79 9.83
CA VAL A 188 8.12 -4.65 10.32
C VAL A 188 8.70 -5.64 11.32
N GLU A 189 8.07 -5.70 12.48
CA GLU A 189 8.31 -6.65 13.56
C GLU A 189 6.98 -7.33 13.93
N PRO A 190 6.98 -8.47 14.61
CA PRO A 190 5.75 -9.10 15.07
C PRO A 190 4.84 -8.11 15.82
N GLY A 191 3.63 -7.90 15.32
CA GLY A 191 2.65 -6.96 15.88
C GLY A 191 2.97 -5.48 15.74
N ARG A 192 4.08 -5.11 15.08
CA ARG A 192 4.53 -3.72 14.99
C ARG A 192 4.99 -3.34 13.58
N GLN A 193 4.57 -2.15 13.16
CA GLN A 193 5.02 -1.50 11.92
C GLN A 193 5.56 -0.11 12.25
N THR A 194 6.71 0.26 11.69
CA THR A 194 7.37 1.53 12.01
C THR A 194 7.81 2.24 10.73
N LEU A 195 7.47 3.52 10.63
CA LEU A 195 8.04 4.42 9.63
C LEU A 195 9.49 4.75 10.07
N VAL A 196 10.47 4.47 9.20
CA VAL A 196 11.89 4.64 9.52
C VAL A 196 12.44 5.92 8.92
N LYS A 197 12.27 6.09 7.61
CA LYS A 197 12.83 7.22 6.87
C LYS A 197 11.87 7.64 5.77
N GLU A 198 11.56 8.94 5.71
CA GLU A 198 10.90 9.51 4.53
C GLU A 198 11.88 9.48 3.36
N VAL A 199 11.48 8.86 2.25
CA VAL A 199 12.29 8.76 1.03
C VAL A 199 11.79 9.67 -0.08
N PHE A 200 10.53 10.10 0.01
CA PHE A 200 9.93 11.03 -0.93
C PHE A 200 8.67 11.66 -0.33
N SER A 201 8.40 12.90 -0.71
CA SER A 201 7.11 13.56 -0.46
C SER A 201 6.71 14.44 -1.64
N ALA A 202 5.40 14.53 -1.86
CA ALA A 202 4.84 15.39 -2.89
C ALA A 202 3.53 16.03 -2.42
N PRO A 203 3.26 17.30 -2.80
CA PRO A 203 1.96 17.91 -2.58
C PRO A 203 0.89 17.20 -3.44
N MET A 204 -0.27 17.02 -2.85
CA MET A 204 -1.46 16.57 -3.58
C MET A 204 -2.09 17.77 -4.30
N ASN A 205 -2.48 17.61 -5.56
CA ASN A 205 -3.24 18.67 -6.19
C ASN A 205 -4.63 18.84 -5.52
N PRO A 206 -5.28 20.01 -5.65
CA PRO A 206 -6.52 20.30 -4.94
C PRO A 206 -7.65 19.30 -5.18
N THR A 207 -7.81 18.81 -6.42
CA THR A 207 -8.84 17.81 -6.78
C THR A 207 -8.56 16.47 -6.08
N TRP A 208 -7.33 15.99 -6.16
CA TRP A 208 -6.92 14.75 -5.49
C TRP A 208 -7.15 14.83 -3.99
N LEU A 209 -6.68 15.92 -3.35
CA LEU A 209 -6.83 16.14 -1.91
C LEU A 209 -8.31 16.20 -1.49
N SER A 210 -9.15 16.91 -2.25
CA SER A 210 -10.58 17.01 -1.97
C SER A 210 -11.26 15.64 -2.03
N LEU A 211 -11.00 14.86 -3.08
CA LEU A 211 -11.54 13.50 -3.24
C LEU A 211 -11.01 12.57 -2.14
N PHE A 212 -9.72 12.68 -1.79
CA PHE A 212 -9.14 11.88 -0.72
C PHE A 212 -9.82 12.15 0.63
N LYS A 213 -9.98 13.42 1.01
CA LYS A 213 -10.67 13.82 2.26
C LYS A 213 -12.09 13.29 2.35
N ARG A 214 -12.83 13.31 1.24
CA ARG A 214 -14.20 12.77 1.16
C ARG A 214 -14.26 11.24 1.17
N SER A 215 -13.15 10.56 0.95
CA SER A 215 -13.06 9.09 0.95
C SER A 215 -12.72 8.48 2.32
N LEU A 216 -12.40 9.34 3.29
CA LEU A 216 -12.13 8.96 4.68
C LEU A 216 -13.42 8.79 5.46
#